data_82fbdc547fe00ede7cebcd93ecf391fd
#
_entry.id   82fbdc547fe00ede7cebcd93ecf391fd
#
_cell.length_a   1.000
_cell.length_b   1.000
_cell.length_c   1.000
_cell.angle_alpha   90.00
_cell.angle_beta   90.00
_cell.angle_gamma   90.00
#
_symmetry.space_group_name_H-M   'P 1'
#
loop_
_entity.id
_entity.type
_entity.pdbx_description
1 polymer ?
#
loop_
_entity_poly.entity_id
_entity_poly.type
_entity_poly.pdbx_seq_one_letter_code
_entity_poly.pdbx_strand_id
1 'polypeptide(L)'
;MIKTRLVGLLSHAKKYIVYTILWQWAALLSQVIAVFTVADLLERVVYGAVTAAAVKRTIFTLAIVVVIRFFCERMGARSSYLACVDVKRILREKIYEKMLKLGASYSEQVSSSEVVQVSTEGVEQLETYFGKYLPQLFYSLLAPLTLFAILCRVSLKASMVLLICVPLIPVSIVVVQKIAKKLLNKYWSIYTGLGDSFLENLQGLTTLKIYQADQQKADEMDVESQNFRRITMKVLTMQLNSTSVMDIVAYGGAAVGMAVAGTEFLHGDLSLSGTFCIVLLASEFFLPLRLLGSFFHIAMNGMAASDKIFRLLDLPEPAHGGVDCPAGDIVCRDLHFSYEPEREILHGVDLTIPQGKFASLVGESG
;
A
#
# COMPACT_ATOMS: atom_id res chain seq x y z
N MET A 1 -9.22 3.70 6.41
CA MET A 1 -8.43 2.55 5.99
C MET A 1 -8.78 2.07 4.59
N ILE A 2 -10.03 1.91 4.22
CA ILE A 2 -10.42 1.58 2.84
C ILE A 2 -10.98 2.84 2.19
N LYS A 3 -10.36 3.33 1.11
CA LYS A 3 -10.93 4.44 0.33
C LYS A 3 -11.98 3.88 -0.63
N THR A 4 -13.24 3.95 -0.23
CA THR A 4 -14.39 3.41 -0.99
C THR A 4 -14.44 3.96 -2.42
N ARG A 5 -14.07 5.21 -2.63
CA ARG A 5 -14.01 5.85 -3.95
C ARG A 5 -12.97 5.17 -4.85
N LEU A 6 -11.78 4.84 -4.30
CA LEU A 6 -10.72 4.15 -5.04
C LEU A 6 -11.16 2.73 -5.43
N VAL A 7 -11.78 2.00 -4.50
CA VAL A 7 -12.30 0.65 -4.74
C VAL A 7 -13.49 0.67 -5.72
N GLY A 8 -14.29 1.74 -5.73
CA GLY A 8 -15.40 1.93 -6.67
C GLY A 8 -14.93 2.12 -8.12
N LEU A 9 -13.87 2.90 -8.32
CA LEU A 9 -13.27 3.19 -9.63
C LEU A 9 -12.68 1.93 -10.31
N LEU A 10 -12.29 0.92 -9.52
CA LEU A 10 -11.51 -0.23 -9.95
C LEU A 10 -12.32 -1.52 -9.89
N SER A 11 -13.55 -1.49 -10.42
CA SER A 11 -14.46 -2.65 -10.41
C SER A 11 -13.86 -3.92 -11.02
N HIS A 12 -13.04 -3.81 -12.07
CA HIS A 12 -12.35 -4.93 -12.70
C HIS A 12 -11.25 -5.54 -11.80
N ALA A 13 -10.50 -4.74 -11.06
CA ALA A 13 -9.44 -5.21 -10.17
C ALA A 13 -9.98 -6.01 -8.97
N LYS A 14 -11.25 -5.80 -8.56
CA LYS A 14 -11.88 -6.51 -7.43
C LYS A 14 -11.83 -8.03 -7.60
N LYS A 15 -12.09 -8.56 -8.80
CA LYS A 15 -12.06 -10.00 -9.08
C LYS A 15 -10.68 -10.62 -8.79
N TYR A 16 -9.61 -9.92 -9.16
CA TYR A 16 -8.25 -10.42 -8.93
C TYR A 16 -7.85 -10.36 -7.46
N ILE A 17 -8.34 -9.35 -6.71
CA ILE A 17 -8.16 -9.29 -5.26
C ILE A 17 -8.85 -10.47 -4.60
N VAL A 18 -10.10 -10.76 -4.97
CA VAL A 18 -10.84 -11.93 -4.44
C VAL A 18 -10.12 -13.23 -4.79
N TYR A 19 -9.63 -13.39 -6.03
CA TYR A 19 -8.84 -14.58 -6.40
C TYR A 19 -7.57 -14.71 -5.57
N THR A 20 -6.87 -13.62 -5.33
CA THR A 20 -5.67 -13.63 -4.46
C THR A 20 -6.01 -14.12 -3.06
N ILE A 21 -7.10 -13.62 -2.46
CA ILE A 21 -7.58 -14.04 -1.14
C ILE A 21 -7.95 -15.52 -1.15
N LEU A 22 -8.68 -16.00 -2.16
CA LEU A 22 -9.08 -17.39 -2.27
C LEU A 22 -7.90 -18.34 -2.42
N TRP A 23 -6.88 -17.96 -3.20
CA TRP A 23 -5.65 -18.76 -3.33
C TRP A 23 -4.84 -18.81 -2.03
N GLN A 24 -4.72 -17.69 -1.31
CA GLN A 24 -4.10 -17.64 0.01
C GLN A 24 -4.86 -18.51 1.02
N TRP A 25 -6.18 -18.44 0.99
CA TRP A 25 -7.02 -19.26 1.85
C TRP A 25 -6.93 -20.75 1.53
N ALA A 26 -6.91 -21.14 0.25
CA ALA A 26 -6.69 -22.52 -0.17
C ALA A 26 -5.29 -23.04 0.24
N ALA A 27 -4.26 -22.18 0.17
CA ALA A 27 -2.92 -22.49 0.69
C ALA A 27 -2.94 -22.73 2.20
N LEU A 28 -3.69 -21.92 2.98
CA LEU A 28 -3.86 -22.12 4.42
C LEU A 28 -4.54 -23.46 4.72
N LEU A 29 -5.63 -23.80 4.02
CA LEU A 29 -6.32 -25.08 4.21
C LEU A 29 -5.41 -26.27 3.90
N SER A 30 -4.59 -26.17 2.85
CA SER A 30 -3.61 -27.21 2.53
C SER A 30 -2.54 -27.36 3.61
N GLN A 31 -2.09 -26.25 4.22
CA GLN A 31 -1.19 -26.24 5.36
C GLN A 31 -1.82 -26.95 6.58
N VAL A 32 -3.09 -26.66 6.87
CA VAL A 32 -3.82 -27.31 7.97
C VAL A 32 -3.85 -28.82 7.77
N ILE A 33 -4.18 -29.28 6.55
CA ILE A 33 -4.17 -30.73 6.22
C ILE A 33 -2.80 -31.36 6.46
N ALA A 34 -1.72 -30.67 6.04
CA ALA A 34 -0.36 -31.16 6.29
C ALA A 34 -0.06 -31.32 7.78
N VAL A 35 -0.41 -30.29 8.58
CA VAL A 35 -0.15 -30.29 10.03
C VAL A 35 -0.94 -31.42 10.71
N PHE A 36 -2.22 -31.60 10.40
CA PHE A 36 -3.02 -32.71 10.97
C PHE A 36 -2.44 -34.08 10.59
N THR A 37 -1.98 -34.23 9.35
CA THR A 37 -1.36 -35.49 8.88
C THR A 37 -0.03 -35.79 9.60
N VAL A 38 0.79 -34.77 9.82
CA VAL A 38 2.05 -34.90 10.56
C VAL A 38 1.78 -35.21 12.03
N ALA A 39 0.83 -34.51 12.65
CA ALA A 39 0.47 -34.69 14.05
C ALA A 39 -0.09 -36.12 14.32
N ASP A 40 -0.94 -36.66 13.42
CA ASP A 40 -1.41 -38.06 13.50
C ASP A 40 -0.25 -39.06 13.39
N LEU A 41 0.70 -38.81 12.48
CA LEU A 41 1.88 -39.67 12.38
C LEU A 41 2.75 -39.63 13.66
N LEU A 42 2.98 -38.41 14.20
CA LEU A 42 3.74 -38.24 15.43
C LEU A 42 3.10 -38.96 16.61
N GLU A 43 1.79 -38.88 16.77
CA GLU A 43 1.06 -39.60 17.80
C GLU A 43 1.25 -41.11 17.64
N ARG A 44 1.16 -41.68 16.44
CA ARG A 44 1.38 -43.08 16.14
C ARG A 44 2.83 -43.51 16.44
N VAL A 45 3.81 -42.64 16.20
CA VAL A 45 5.21 -42.90 16.52
C VAL A 45 5.41 -43.03 18.04
N VAL A 46 4.84 -42.10 18.81
CA VAL A 46 4.98 -42.06 20.27
C VAL A 46 4.34 -43.30 20.93
N TYR A 47 3.17 -43.72 20.42
CA TYR A 47 2.49 -44.92 20.95
C TYR A 47 2.91 -46.25 20.32
N GLY A 48 3.97 -46.25 19.51
CA GLY A 48 4.49 -47.45 18.90
C GLY A 48 3.61 -48.13 17.85
N ALA A 49 2.56 -47.42 17.36
CA ALA A 49 1.56 -47.95 16.42
C ALA A 49 1.88 -47.61 14.97
N VAL A 50 3.17 -47.43 14.62
CA VAL A 50 3.60 -47.04 13.28
C VAL A 50 3.54 -48.24 12.33
N THR A 51 2.81 -48.06 11.23
CA THR A 51 2.80 -49.01 10.12
C THR A 51 3.46 -48.40 8.89
N ALA A 52 4.15 -49.22 8.09
CA ALA A 52 4.72 -48.73 6.81
C ALA A 52 3.68 -48.10 5.88
N ALA A 53 2.42 -48.56 5.97
CA ALA A 53 1.31 -47.98 5.23
C ALA A 53 0.97 -46.56 5.72
N ALA A 54 1.00 -46.30 7.03
CA ALA A 54 0.78 -44.96 7.58
C ALA A 54 1.86 -43.97 7.12
N VAL A 55 3.13 -44.36 7.17
CA VAL A 55 4.27 -43.54 6.70
C VAL A 55 4.11 -43.22 5.19
N LYS A 56 3.82 -44.23 4.36
CA LYS A 56 3.62 -44.02 2.92
C LYS A 56 2.45 -43.06 2.66
N ARG A 57 1.35 -43.20 3.38
CA ARG A 57 0.17 -42.30 3.26
C ARG A 57 0.56 -40.86 3.63
N THR A 58 1.28 -40.66 4.74
CA THR A 58 1.72 -39.31 5.15
C THR A 58 2.63 -38.70 4.10
N ILE A 59 3.64 -39.41 3.61
CA ILE A 59 4.54 -38.91 2.55
C ILE A 59 3.75 -38.54 1.31
N PHE A 60 2.80 -39.37 0.88
CA PHE A 60 1.98 -39.10 -0.30
C PHE A 60 1.08 -37.86 -0.10
N THR A 61 0.44 -37.72 1.07
CA THR A 61 -0.39 -36.54 1.41
C THR A 61 0.47 -35.26 1.43
N LEU A 62 1.65 -35.30 2.06
CA LEU A 62 2.55 -34.16 2.09
C LEU A 62 3.04 -33.78 0.69
N ALA A 63 3.37 -34.73 -0.16
CA ALA A 63 3.75 -34.46 -1.55
C ALA A 63 2.61 -33.74 -2.31
N ILE A 64 1.38 -34.21 -2.16
CA ILE A 64 0.20 -33.55 -2.76
C ILE A 64 0.04 -32.14 -2.20
N VAL A 65 0.13 -31.94 -0.88
CA VAL A 65 0.00 -30.62 -0.24
C VAL A 65 1.06 -29.65 -0.75
N VAL A 66 2.31 -30.09 -0.90
CA VAL A 66 3.39 -29.25 -1.44
C VAL A 66 3.05 -28.80 -2.87
N VAL A 67 2.57 -29.70 -3.72
CA VAL A 67 2.17 -29.38 -5.10
C VAL A 67 1.00 -28.39 -5.12
N ILE A 68 -0.05 -28.64 -4.31
CA ILE A 68 -1.22 -27.75 -4.21
C ILE A 68 -0.77 -26.37 -3.73
N ARG A 69 0.05 -26.32 -2.69
CA ARG A 69 0.54 -25.05 -2.13
C ARG A 69 1.36 -24.26 -3.14
N PHE A 70 2.28 -24.91 -3.84
CA PHE A 70 3.05 -24.30 -4.91
C PHE A 70 2.13 -23.69 -5.98
N PHE A 71 1.10 -24.44 -6.40
CA PHE A 71 0.13 -23.94 -7.38
C PHE A 71 -0.67 -22.76 -6.83
N CYS A 72 -1.16 -22.84 -5.59
CA CYS A 72 -1.90 -21.75 -4.94
C CYS A 72 -1.06 -20.48 -4.82
N GLU A 73 0.20 -20.59 -4.38
CA GLU A 73 1.12 -19.44 -4.26
C GLU A 73 1.40 -18.82 -5.63
N ARG A 74 1.64 -19.65 -6.66
CA ARG A 74 1.85 -19.20 -8.03
C ARG A 74 0.65 -18.46 -8.60
N MET A 75 -0.54 -19.02 -8.42
CA MET A 75 -1.80 -18.42 -8.89
C MET A 75 -2.18 -17.17 -8.10
N GLY A 76 -1.93 -17.16 -6.78
CA GLY A 76 -2.09 -15.98 -5.93
C GLY A 76 -1.19 -14.84 -6.37
N ALA A 77 0.11 -15.11 -6.60
CA ALA A 77 1.06 -14.12 -7.11
C ALA A 77 0.65 -13.57 -8.49
N ARG A 78 0.20 -14.45 -9.40
CA ARG A 78 -0.30 -14.05 -10.72
C ARG A 78 -1.55 -13.16 -10.60
N SER A 79 -2.49 -13.51 -9.74
CA SER A 79 -3.71 -12.72 -9.52
C SER A 79 -3.38 -11.34 -8.92
N SER A 80 -2.46 -11.29 -7.94
CA SER A 80 -1.94 -10.03 -7.38
C SER A 80 -1.29 -9.15 -8.46
N TYR A 81 -0.45 -9.72 -9.32
CA TYR A 81 0.18 -9.01 -10.42
C TYR A 81 -0.86 -8.45 -11.41
N LEU A 82 -1.87 -9.24 -11.80
CA LEU A 82 -2.92 -8.78 -12.69
C LEU A 82 -3.76 -7.65 -12.07
N ALA A 83 -4.02 -7.71 -10.76
CA ALA A 83 -4.66 -6.60 -10.04
C ALA A 83 -3.84 -5.30 -10.15
N CYS A 84 -2.51 -5.39 -9.98
CA CYS A 84 -1.61 -4.25 -10.09
C CYS A 84 -1.60 -3.65 -11.49
N VAL A 85 -1.51 -4.50 -12.53
CA VAL A 85 -1.50 -4.06 -13.93
C VAL A 85 -2.80 -3.34 -14.29
N ASP A 86 -3.95 -3.93 -13.93
CA ASP A 86 -5.26 -3.32 -14.21
C ASP A 86 -5.41 -1.95 -13.52
N VAL A 87 -5.00 -1.86 -12.25
CA VAL A 87 -5.06 -0.60 -11.48
C VAL A 87 -4.20 0.48 -12.14
N LYS A 88 -2.95 0.16 -12.48
CA LYS A 88 -2.05 1.11 -13.15
C LYS A 88 -2.61 1.58 -14.49
N ARG A 89 -3.11 0.65 -15.30
CA ARG A 89 -3.70 0.97 -16.60
C ARG A 89 -4.88 1.91 -16.46
N ILE A 90 -5.87 1.56 -15.63
CA ILE A 90 -7.11 2.34 -15.47
C ILE A 90 -6.81 3.74 -14.92
N LEU A 91 -5.89 3.86 -13.95
CA LEU A 91 -5.57 5.16 -13.38
C LEU A 91 -4.83 6.05 -14.37
N ARG A 92 -3.84 5.52 -15.09
CA ARG A 92 -3.11 6.27 -16.12
C ARG A 92 -4.03 6.71 -17.25
N GLU A 93 -4.92 5.83 -17.70
CA GLU A 93 -5.94 6.14 -18.71
C GLU A 93 -6.84 7.30 -18.25
N LYS A 94 -7.36 7.24 -17.00
CA LYS A 94 -8.19 8.31 -16.44
C LYS A 94 -7.46 9.63 -16.25
N ILE A 95 -6.20 9.60 -15.81
CA ILE A 95 -5.37 10.80 -15.72
C ILE A 95 -5.17 11.40 -17.12
N TYR A 96 -4.85 10.57 -18.10
CA TYR A 96 -4.64 11.01 -19.48
C TYR A 96 -5.94 11.59 -20.08
N GLU A 97 -7.07 10.91 -19.95
CA GLU A 97 -8.38 11.44 -20.36
C GLU A 97 -8.70 12.78 -19.71
N LYS A 98 -8.39 12.90 -18.39
CA LYS A 98 -8.60 14.15 -17.66
C LYS A 98 -7.74 15.28 -18.21
N MET A 99 -6.47 15.00 -18.52
CA MET A 99 -5.57 15.99 -19.12
C MET A 99 -6.06 16.45 -20.49
N LEU A 100 -6.56 15.54 -21.33
CA LEU A 100 -7.15 15.89 -22.63
C LEU A 100 -8.38 16.80 -22.47
N LYS A 101 -9.22 16.52 -21.47
CA LYS A 101 -10.42 17.35 -21.20
C LYS A 101 -10.09 18.74 -20.65
N LEU A 102 -9.02 18.84 -19.85
CA LEU A 102 -8.55 20.14 -19.36
C LEU A 102 -7.92 20.99 -20.47
N GLY A 103 -7.39 20.34 -21.54
CA GLY A 103 -6.78 21.02 -22.67
C GLY A 103 -5.55 21.83 -22.26
N ALA A 104 -5.28 22.95 -22.97
CA ALA A 104 -4.09 23.79 -22.73
C ALA A 104 -4.12 24.53 -21.38
N SER A 105 -5.32 24.76 -20.82
CA SER A 105 -5.50 25.49 -19.56
C SER A 105 -5.14 24.67 -18.30
N TYR A 106 -4.74 23.39 -18.44
CA TYR A 106 -4.38 22.59 -17.28
C TYR A 106 -3.20 23.18 -16.48
N SER A 107 -2.27 23.87 -17.17
CA SER A 107 -1.09 24.48 -16.56
C SER A 107 -1.39 25.60 -15.55
N GLU A 108 -2.58 26.20 -15.65
CA GLU A 108 -3.06 27.21 -14.69
C GLU A 108 -3.53 26.58 -13.37
N GLN A 109 -3.97 25.34 -13.41
CA GLN A 109 -4.54 24.62 -12.24
C GLN A 109 -3.55 23.66 -11.59
N VAL A 110 -2.63 23.09 -12.37
CA VAL A 110 -1.65 22.09 -11.90
C VAL A 110 -0.37 22.15 -12.73
N SER A 111 0.78 22.05 -12.07
CA SER A 111 2.06 22.04 -12.80
C SER A 111 2.27 20.74 -13.58
N SER A 112 2.91 20.83 -14.74
CA SER A 112 3.26 19.66 -15.57
C SER A 112 4.12 18.65 -14.79
N SER A 113 5.01 19.13 -13.93
CA SER A 113 5.84 18.28 -13.06
C SER A 113 4.99 17.47 -12.07
N GLU A 114 3.95 18.07 -11.47
CA GLU A 114 3.03 17.37 -10.58
C GLU A 114 2.22 16.30 -11.32
N VAL A 115 1.74 16.60 -12.54
CA VAL A 115 1.01 15.62 -13.38
C VAL A 115 1.90 14.42 -13.70
N VAL A 116 3.13 14.66 -14.11
CA VAL A 116 4.10 13.58 -14.40
C VAL A 116 4.39 12.78 -13.15
N GLN A 117 4.67 13.43 -12.01
CA GLN A 117 4.95 12.75 -10.75
C GLN A 117 3.76 11.89 -10.28
N VAL A 118 2.54 12.43 -10.36
CA VAL A 118 1.33 11.70 -9.98
C VAL A 118 1.08 10.50 -10.91
N SER A 119 1.31 10.66 -12.22
CA SER A 119 1.09 9.61 -13.23
C SER A 119 2.13 8.47 -13.14
N THR A 120 3.34 8.77 -12.70
CA THR A 120 4.45 7.82 -12.54
C THR A 120 4.48 7.28 -11.12
N GLU A 121 5.10 8.02 -10.19
CA GLU A 121 5.28 7.60 -8.80
C GLU A 121 3.96 7.40 -8.05
N GLY A 122 3.01 8.33 -8.20
CA GLY A 122 1.72 8.27 -7.51
C GLY A 122 0.95 6.99 -7.85
N VAL A 123 0.90 6.63 -9.12
CA VAL A 123 0.23 5.40 -9.57
C VAL A 123 0.99 4.15 -9.11
N GLU A 124 2.34 4.18 -9.05
CA GLU A 124 3.13 3.04 -8.58
C GLU A 124 2.98 2.78 -7.08
N GLN A 125 2.82 3.81 -6.26
CA GLN A 125 2.52 3.63 -4.83
C GLN A 125 1.21 2.86 -4.61
N LEU A 126 0.25 2.93 -5.52
CA LEU A 126 -1.00 2.18 -5.45
C LEU A 126 -0.85 0.69 -5.83
N GLU A 127 0.23 0.30 -6.50
CA GLU A 127 0.52 -1.11 -6.78
C GLU A 127 0.57 -1.94 -5.49
N THR A 128 1.34 -1.48 -4.52
CA THR A 128 1.49 -2.20 -3.24
C THR A 128 0.19 -2.17 -2.43
N TYR A 129 -0.57 -1.09 -2.53
CA TYR A 129 -1.88 -1.00 -1.87
C TYR A 129 -2.85 -2.07 -2.39
N PHE A 130 -2.99 -2.22 -3.70
CA PHE A 130 -3.94 -3.17 -4.31
C PHE A 130 -3.41 -4.59 -4.39
N GLY A 131 -2.11 -4.74 -4.68
CA GLY A 131 -1.50 -6.06 -4.87
C GLY A 131 -1.20 -6.79 -3.58
N LYS A 132 -0.86 -6.06 -2.51
CA LYS A 132 -0.40 -6.67 -1.25
C LYS A 132 -1.30 -6.32 -0.05
N TYR A 133 -1.50 -5.02 0.21
CA TYR A 133 -2.19 -4.58 1.42
C TYR A 133 -3.67 -4.99 1.45
N LEU A 134 -4.41 -4.71 0.39
CA LEU A 134 -5.86 -4.95 0.37
C LEU A 134 -6.22 -6.45 0.42
N PRO A 135 -5.57 -7.35 -0.35
CA PRO A 135 -5.77 -8.78 -0.18
C PRO A 135 -5.39 -9.26 1.21
N GLN A 136 -4.25 -8.79 1.75
CA GLN A 136 -3.79 -9.17 3.08
C GLN A 136 -4.74 -8.73 4.19
N LEU A 137 -5.39 -7.56 4.05
CA LEU A 137 -6.39 -7.06 5.00
C LEU A 137 -7.55 -8.05 5.16
N PHE A 138 -8.11 -8.51 4.05
CA PHE A 138 -9.21 -9.47 4.09
C PHE A 138 -8.76 -10.86 4.52
N TYR A 139 -7.60 -11.31 4.04
CA TYR A 139 -7.03 -12.59 4.43
C TYR A 139 -6.70 -12.64 5.93
N SER A 140 -6.17 -11.56 6.51
CA SER A 140 -5.84 -11.47 7.93
C SER A 140 -7.06 -11.54 8.88
N LEU A 141 -8.24 -11.26 8.37
CA LEU A 141 -9.50 -11.48 9.11
C LEU A 141 -10.01 -12.91 8.90
N LEU A 142 -9.92 -13.43 7.67
CA LEU A 142 -10.44 -14.74 7.31
C LEU A 142 -9.63 -15.89 7.92
N ALA A 143 -8.30 -15.78 7.94
CA ALA A 143 -7.40 -16.84 8.39
C ALA A 143 -7.61 -17.22 9.87
N PRO A 144 -7.60 -16.30 10.86
CA PRO A 144 -7.85 -16.64 12.26
C PRO A 144 -9.23 -17.24 12.51
N LEU A 145 -10.25 -16.73 11.81
CA LEU A 145 -11.62 -17.25 11.93
C LEU A 145 -11.72 -18.70 11.40
N THR A 146 -11.05 -18.98 10.28
CA THR A 146 -10.99 -20.33 9.70
C THR A 146 -10.25 -21.29 10.62
N LEU A 147 -9.09 -20.87 11.14
CA LEU A 147 -8.31 -21.68 12.08
C LEU A 147 -9.09 -21.94 13.38
N PHE A 148 -9.78 -20.91 13.91
CA PHE A 148 -10.66 -21.09 15.06
C PHE A 148 -11.76 -22.12 14.78
N ALA A 149 -12.47 -22.04 13.65
CA ALA A 149 -13.53 -22.97 13.28
C ALA A 149 -13.04 -24.42 13.15
N ILE A 150 -11.76 -24.62 12.78
CA ILE A 150 -11.16 -25.95 12.68
C ILE A 150 -10.66 -26.42 14.06
N LEU A 151 -9.88 -25.60 14.77
CA LEU A 151 -9.24 -25.98 16.01
C LEU A 151 -10.17 -25.98 17.23
N CYS A 152 -11.32 -25.30 17.18
CA CYS A 152 -12.31 -25.37 18.26
C CYS A 152 -12.88 -26.81 18.44
N ARG A 153 -12.78 -27.66 17.41
CA ARG A 153 -13.15 -29.08 17.50
C ARG A 153 -12.08 -29.93 18.18
N VAL A 154 -10.83 -29.42 18.24
CA VAL A 154 -9.69 -30.09 18.89
C VAL A 154 -9.60 -29.65 20.34
N SER A 155 -9.55 -28.35 20.60
CA SER A 155 -9.64 -27.75 21.94
C SER A 155 -10.31 -26.37 21.83
N LEU A 156 -11.46 -26.25 22.50
CA LEU A 156 -12.19 -24.99 22.55
C LEU A 156 -11.43 -23.93 23.36
N LYS A 157 -10.84 -24.33 24.52
CA LYS A 157 -10.14 -23.39 25.43
C LYS A 157 -8.92 -22.79 24.77
N ALA A 158 -8.01 -23.64 24.23
CA ALA A 158 -6.80 -23.15 23.56
C ALA A 158 -7.13 -22.29 22.33
N SER A 159 -8.13 -22.69 21.52
CA SER A 159 -8.56 -21.94 20.33
C SER A 159 -9.18 -20.58 20.68
N MET A 160 -9.97 -20.50 21.77
CA MET A 160 -10.53 -19.25 22.27
C MET A 160 -9.44 -18.29 22.75
N VAL A 161 -8.45 -18.78 23.48
CA VAL A 161 -7.31 -17.96 23.93
C VAL A 161 -6.55 -17.41 22.74
N LEU A 162 -6.23 -18.23 21.74
CA LEU A 162 -5.60 -17.77 20.51
C LEU A 162 -6.43 -16.68 19.82
N LEU A 163 -7.73 -16.90 19.66
CA LEU A 163 -8.61 -15.93 18.99
C LEU A 163 -8.73 -14.61 19.76
N ILE A 164 -8.80 -14.64 21.10
CA ILE A 164 -8.85 -13.43 21.94
C ILE A 164 -7.54 -12.63 21.86
N CYS A 165 -6.39 -13.28 21.67
CA CYS A 165 -5.11 -12.62 21.49
C CYS A 165 -4.95 -11.96 20.10
N VAL A 166 -5.69 -12.40 19.08
CA VAL A 166 -5.59 -11.85 17.70
C VAL A 166 -5.82 -10.34 17.63
N PRO A 167 -6.85 -9.73 18.27
CA PRO A 167 -7.07 -8.28 18.24
C PRO A 167 -5.97 -7.45 18.88
N LEU A 168 -5.08 -8.03 19.69
CA LEU A 168 -3.97 -7.29 20.29
C LEU A 168 -3.00 -6.75 19.25
N ILE A 169 -2.84 -7.43 18.09
CA ILE A 169 -1.98 -6.95 17.01
C ILE A 169 -2.52 -5.66 16.38
N PRO A 170 -3.76 -5.57 15.89
CA PRO A 170 -4.32 -4.30 15.41
C PRO A 170 -4.26 -3.18 16.46
N VAL A 171 -4.51 -3.48 17.72
CA VAL A 171 -4.40 -2.50 18.82
C VAL A 171 -2.96 -2.00 18.95
N SER A 172 -1.97 -2.88 18.97
CA SER A 172 -0.56 -2.50 19.05
C SER A 172 -0.14 -1.64 17.85
N ILE A 173 -0.60 -1.96 16.64
CA ILE A 173 -0.34 -1.17 15.43
C ILE A 173 -0.89 0.26 15.60
N VAL A 174 -2.14 0.42 16.05
CA VAL A 174 -2.77 1.74 16.23
C VAL A 174 -2.03 2.56 17.28
N VAL A 175 -1.64 1.96 18.41
CA VAL A 175 -0.88 2.64 19.47
C VAL A 175 0.45 3.16 18.97
N VAL A 176 1.22 2.30 18.28
CA VAL A 176 2.52 2.67 17.73
C VAL A 176 2.39 3.77 16.68
N GLN A 177 1.34 3.72 15.83
CA GLN A 177 1.11 4.74 14.80
C GLN A 177 0.85 6.13 15.35
N LYS A 178 0.11 6.26 16.47
CA LYS A 178 -0.11 7.56 17.10
C LYS A 178 1.22 8.21 17.52
N ILE A 179 2.15 7.41 18.05
CA ILE A 179 3.49 7.87 18.46
C ILE A 179 4.34 8.20 17.23
N ALA A 180 4.29 7.33 16.20
CA ALA A 180 5.05 7.46 14.98
C ALA A 180 4.72 8.72 14.18
N LYS A 181 3.44 9.11 14.10
CA LYS A 181 2.98 10.25 13.31
C LYS A 181 3.68 11.56 13.68
N LYS A 182 3.85 11.83 14.99
CA LYS A 182 4.53 13.05 15.47
C LYS A 182 6.01 13.07 15.05
N LEU A 183 6.67 11.92 15.16
CA LEU A 183 8.08 11.78 14.80
C LEU A 183 8.31 11.90 13.29
N LEU A 184 7.44 11.30 12.48
CA LEU A 184 7.49 11.38 11.02
C LEU A 184 7.25 12.82 10.52
N ASN A 185 6.30 13.55 11.10
CA ASN A 185 6.08 14.95 10.73
C ASN A 185 7.34 15.80 11.01
N LYS A 186 8.01 15.56 12.15
CA LYS A 186 9.28 16.25 12.47
C LYS A 186 10.41 15.85 11.50
N TYR A 187 10.49 14.58 11.13
CA TYR A 187 11.43 14.08 10.14
C TYR A 187 11.26 14.80 8.79
N TRP A 188 10.04 14.87 8.29
CA TRP A 188 9.76 15.53 7.01
C TRP A 188 10.06 17.02 7.03
N SER A 189 9.76 17.72 8.13
CA SER A 189 10.10 19.14 8.28
C SER A 189 11.63 19.38 8.24
N ILE A 190 12.41 18.54 8.90
CA ILE A 190 13.88 18.65 8.89
C ILE A 190 14.45 18.26 7.52
N TYR A 191 13.86 17.25 6.86
CA TYR A 191 14.29 16.80 5.53
C TYR A 191 14.08 17.88 4.47
N THR A 192 12.89 18.49 4.44
CA THR A 192 12.60 19.57 3.50
C THR A 192 13.49 20.80 3.77
N GLY A 193 13.64 21.21 5.05
CA GLY A 193 14.51 22.33 5.41
C GLY A 193 15.97 22.12 4.99
N LEU A 194 16.53 20.93 5.20
CA LEU A 194 17.87 20.59 4.73
C LEU A 194 18.00 20.67 3.20
N GLY A 195 16.96 20.19 2.48
CA GLY A 195 16.91 20.26 1.02
C GLY A 195 16.90 21.71 0.50
N ASP A 196 16.09 22.55 1.13
CA ASP A 196 15.97 23.97 0.80
C ASP A 196 17.30 24.70 1.07
N SER A 197 17.92 24.51 2.25
CA SER A 197 19.24 25.06 2.59
C SER A 197 20.32 24.60 1.60
N PHE A 198 20.31 23.32 1.20
CA PHE A 198 21.26 22.79 0.23
C PHE A 198 21.11 23.47 -1.12
N LEU A 199 19.89 23.62 -1.62
CA LEU A 199 19.61 24.23 -2.91
C LEU A 199 19.97 25.72 -2.91
N GLU A 200 19.63 26.44 -1.84
CA GLU A 200 19.98 27.84 -1.65
C GLU A 200 21.51 28.04 -1.68
N ASN A 201 22.26 27.25 -0.92
CA ASN A 201 23.72 27.31 -0.86
C ASN A 201 24.36 26.96 -2.21
N LEU A 202 23.79 26.02 -2.95
CA LEU A 202 24.25 25.64 -4.28
C LEU A 202 24.01 26.76 -5.30
N GLN A 203 22.84 27.37 -5.28
CA GLN A 203 22.52 28.53 -6.14
C GLN A 203 23.36 29.76 -5.79
N GLY A 204 23.61 29.99 -4.51
CA GLY A 204 24.43 31.09 -3.99
C GLY A 204 25.92 30.82 -3.96
N LEU A 205 26.44 29.70 -4.49
CA LEU A 205 27.83 29.26 -4.31
C LEU A 205 28.85 30.29 -4.80
N THR A 206 28.59 30.93 -5.93
CA THR A 206 29.46 31.99 -6.47
C THR A 206 29.57 33.17 -5.51
N THR A 207 28.45 33.63 -4.96
CA THR A 207 28.37 34.70 -3.98
C THR A 207 29.11 34.32 -2.69
N LEU A 208 28.88 33.12 -2.18
CA LEU A 208 29.56 32.60 -1.00
C LEU A 208 31.10 32.59 -1.17
N LYS A 209 31.58 32.21 -2.34
CA LYS A 209 33.00 32.20 -2.66
C LYS A 209 33.61 33.62 -2.74
N ILE A 210 32.88 34.55 -3.36
CA ILE A 210 33.32 35.96 -3.45
C ILE A 210 33.46 36.58 -2.05
N TYR A 211 32.49 36.30 -1.16
CA TYR A 211 32.51 36.83 0.21
C TYR A 211 33.30 35.98 1.21
N GLN A 212 33.94 34.90 0.77
CA GLN A 212 34.68 33.93 1.62
C GLN A 212 33.85 33.35 2.77
N ALA A 213 32.53 33.21 2.57
CA ALA A 213 31.57 32.68 3.55
C ALA A 213 31.27 31.19 3.34
N ASP A 214 31.90 30.54 2.37
CA ASP A 214 31.64 29.15 1.99
C ASP A 214 31.98 28.16 3.13
N GLN A 215 33.06 28.41 3.90
CA GLN A 215 33.41 27.54 5.03
C GLN A 215 32.37 27.65 6.15
N GLN A 216 31.93 28.86 6.50
CA GLN A 216 30.90 29.06 7.50
C GLN A 216 29.58 28.33 7.10
N LYS A 217 29.19 28.45 5.85
CA LYS A 217 27.98 27.76 5.33
C LYS A 217 28.14 26.25 5.29
N ALA A 218 29.32 25.73 5.02
CA ALA A 218 29.63 24.32 5.10
C ALA A 218 29.47 23.78 6.55
N ASP A 219 29.98 24.54 7.53
CA ASP A 219 29.85 24.18 8.95
C ASP A 219 28.37 24.22 9.42
N GLU A 220 27.57 25.22 9.00
CA GLU A 220 26.13 25.28 9.24
C GLU A 220 25.42 24.06 8.64
N MET A 221 25.72 23.71 7.40
CA MET A 221 25.17 22.54 6.74
C MET A 221 25.56 21.21 7.41
N ASP A 222 26.76 21.10 7.97
CA ASP A 222 27.14 19.90 8.72
C ASP A 222 26.27 19.76 9.99
N VAL A 223 26.00 20.85 10.71
CA VAL A 223 25.08 20.84 11.87
C VAL A 223 23.67 20.39 11.45
N GLU A 224 23.13 20.92 10.35
CA GLU A 224 21.83 20.53 9.83
C GLU A 224 21.81 19.05 9.41
N SER A 225 22.83 18.59 8.71
CA SER A 225 23.05 17.19 8.33
C SER A 225 23.08 16.26 9.54
N GLN A 226 23.80 16.64 10.61
CA GLN A 226 23.83 15.87 11.86
C GLN A 226 22.46 15.83 12.55
N ASN A 227 21.69 16.93 12.50
CA ASN A 227 20.33 16.95 13.01
C ASN A 227 19.41 16.03 12.20
N PHE A 228 19.53 16.05 10.87
CA PHE A 228 18.81 15.13 10.00
C PHE A 228 19.19 13.67 10.28
N ARG A 229 20.48 13.37 10.42
CA ARG A 229 20.96 12.03 10.80
C ARG A 229 20.32 11.56 12.11
N ARG A 230 20.31 12.42 13.15
CA ARG A 230 19.75 12.08 14.46
C ARG A 230 18.25 11.78 14.39
N ILE A 231 17.48 12.57 13.64
CA ILE A 231 16.03 12.32 13.48
C ILE A 231 15.76 11.05 12.66
N THR A 232 16.56 10.82 11.62
CA THR A 232 16.48 9.60 10.80
C THR A 232 16.72 8.36 11.64
N MET A 233 17.76 8.36 12.47
CA MET A 233 18.03 7.25 13.39
C MET A 233 16.89 7.03 14.40
N LYS A 234 16.27 8.10 14.91
CA LYS A 234 15.09 7.97 15.78
C LYS A 234 13.90 7.35 15.05
N VAL A 235 13.66 7.72 13.78
CA VAL A 235 12.59 7.13 12.96
C VAL A 235 12.88 5.65 12.71
N LEU A 236 14.11 5.28 12.34
CA LEU A 236 14.50 3.88 12.14
C LEU A 236 14.34 3.07 13.43
N THR A 237 14.82 3.57 14.56
CA THR A 237 14.66 2.91 15.86
C THR A 237 13.18 2.72 16.21
N MET A 238 12.34 3.72 15.96
CA MET A 238 10.90 3.60 16.16
C MET A 238 10.29 2.53 15.26
N GLN A 239 10.67 2.46 13.98
CA GLN A 239 10.17 1.46 13.04
C GLN A 239 10.56 0.04 13.48
N LEU A 240 11.83 -0.17 13.86
CA LEU A 240 12.31 -1.46 14.36
C LEU A 240 11.61 -1.88 15.66
N ASN A 241 11.47 -0.94 16.62
CA ASN A 241 10.74 -1.21 17.87
C ASN A 241 9.27 -1.53 17.61
N SER A 242 8.64 -0.86 16.64
CA SER A 242 7.26 -1.15 16.23
C SER A 242 7.11 -2.59 15.75
N THR A 243 8.03 -3.05 14.89
CA THR A 243 8.02 -4.44 14.42
C THR A 243 8.27 -5.41 15.58
N SER A 244 9.22 -5.10 16.47
CA SER A 244 9.51 -5.93 17.66
C SER A 244 8.29 -6.05 18.58
N VAL A 245 7.55 -4.96 18.81
CA VAL A 245 6.31 -5.01 19.62
C VAL A 245 5.26 -5.91 18.97
N MET A 246 5.08 -5.81 17.64
CA MET A 246 4.17 -6.69 16.92
C MET A 246 4.61 -8.16 17.00
N ASP A 247 5.91 -8.42 16.93
CA ASP A 247 6.46 -9.78 17.05
C ASP A 247 6.26 -10.36 18.46
N ILE A 248 6.49 -9.55 19.50
CA ILE A 248 6.25 -9.96 20.89
C ILE A 248 4.76 -10.29 21.11
N VAL A 249 3.85 -9.49 20.58
CA VAL A 249 2.41 -9.75 20.68
C VAL A 249 2.01 -11.01 19.91
N ALA A 250 2.54 -11.18 18.70
CA ALA A 250 2.22 -12.34 17.85
C ALA A 250 2.73 -13.65 18.44
N TYR A 251 4.04 -13.70 18.74
CA TYR A 251 4.64 -14.92 19.29
C TYR A 251 4.28 -15.15 20.77
N GLY A 252 4.06 -14.06 21.54
CA GLY A 252 3.56 -14.14 22.91
C GLY A 252 2.14 -14.72 22.95
N GLY A 253 1.24 -14.26 22.07
CA GLY A 253 -0.09 -14.82 21.93
C GLY A 253 -0.07 -16.31 21.53
N ALA A 254 0.79 -16.67 20.57
CA ALA A 254 1.00 -18.06 20.19
C ALA A 254 1.51 -18.90 21.38
N ALA A 255 2.51 -18.39 22.13
CA ALA A 255 3.07 -19.10 23.29
C ALA A 255 2.02 -19.33 24.39
N VAL A 256 1.15 -18.36 24.67
CA VAL A 256 0.04 -18.53 25.62
C VAL A 256 -0.94 -19.61 25.15
N GLY A 257 -1.32 -19.63 23.87
CA GLY A 257 -2.15 -20.67 23.30
C GLY A 257 -1.51 -22.07 23.38
N MET A 258 -0.20 -22.16 23.09
CA MET A 258 0.57 -23.41 23.23
C MET A 258 0.62 -23.88 24.69
N ALA A 259 0.84 -22.97 25.65
CA ALA A 259 0.86 -23.28 27.07
C ALA A 259 -0.49 -23.84 27.55
N VAL A 260 -1.61 -23.25 27.11
CA VAL A 260 -2.97 -23.73 27.41
C VAL A 260 -3.17 -25.15 26.82
N ALA A 261 -2.78 -25.37 25.54
CA ALA A 261 -2.86 -26.70 24.95
C ALA A 261 -1.99 -27.75 25.70
N GLY A 262 -0.80 -27.33 26.16
CA GLY A 262 0.07 -28.19 26.99
C GLY A 262 -0.55 -28.55 28.33
N THR A 263 -1.20 -27.58 29.00
CA THR A 263 -1.90 -27.88 30.27
C THR A 263 -3.10 -28.81 30.09
N GLU A 264 -3.89 -28.64 29.02
CA GLU A 264 -4.99 -29.56 28.68
C GLU A 264 -4.48 -30.97 28.37
N PHE A 265 -3.34 -31.08 27.69
CA PHE A 265 -2.69 -32.38 27.45
C PHE A 265 -2.27 -33.07 28.78
N LEU A 266 -1.66 -32.31 29.70
CA LEU A 266 -1.24 -32.86 30.99
C LEU A 266 -2.42 -33.29 31.87
N HIS A 267 -3.59 -32.67 31.72
CA HIS A 267 -4.81 -33.09 32.40
C HIS A 267 -5.53 -34.27 31.70
N GLY A 268 -5.06 -34.68 30.53
CA GLY A 268 -5.67 -35.74 29.74
C GLY A 268 -6.90 -35.32 28.91
N ASP A 269 -7.21 -34.02 28.88
CA ASP A 269 -8.35 -33.48 28.12
C ASP A 269 -8.10 -33.41 26.61
N LEU A 270 -6.82 -33.44 26.20
CA LEU A 270 -6.37 -33.26 24.82
C LEU A 270 -5.45 -34.41 24.38
N SER A 271 -5.64 -34.92 23.15
CA SER A 271 -4.73 -35.93 22.58
C SER A 271 -3.35 -35.31 22.21
N LEU A 272 -2.34 -36.16 22.08
CA LEU A 272 -1.03 -35.74 21.66
C LEU A 272 -1.06 -35.09 20.25
N SER A 273 -1.77 -35.70 19.32
CA SER A 273 -1.99 -35.16 17.98
C SER A 273 -2.66 -33.79 18.02
N GLY A 274 -3.70 -33.62 18.85
CA GLY A 274 -4.37 -32.35 19.05
C GLY A 274 -3.44 -31.26 19.57
N THR A 275 -2.61 -31.59 20.55
CA THR A 275 -1.59 -30.68 21.09
C THR A 275 -0.61 -30.26 20.00
N PHE A 276 -0.06 -31.19 19.22
CA PHE A 276 0.82 -30.87 18.11
C PHE A 276 0.15 -29.98 17.06
N CYS A 277 -1.13 -30.25 16.73
CA CYS A 277 -1.89 -29.40 15.81
C CYS A 277 -1.97 -27.96 16.30
N ILE A 278 -2.29 -27.74 17.59
CA ILE A 278 -2.39 -26.40 18.16
C ILE A 278 -1.01 -25.73 18.18
N VAL A 279 0.04 -26.43 18.61
CA VAL A 279 1.40 -25.89 18.67
C VAL A 279 1.90 -25.46 17.29
N LEU A 280 1.71 -26.29 16.26
CA LEU A 280 2.18 -26.01 14.91
C LEU A 280 1.34 -24.94 14.19
N LEU A 281 0.05 -24.82 14.52
CA LEU A 281 -0.84 -23.82 13.89
C LEU A 281 -1.01 -22.54 14.72
N ALA A 282 -0.51 -22.48 15.95
CA ALA A 282 -0.65 -21.31 16.83
C ALA A 282 -0.10 -20.03 16.18
N SER A 283 1.04 -20.10 15.51
CA SER A 283 1.64 -18.96 14.82
C SER A 283 0.81 -18.49 13.63
N GLU A 284 0.10 -19.39 12.96
CA GLU A 284 -0.71 -19.06 11.78
C GLU A 284 -1.92 -18.16 12.11
N PHE A 285 -2.35 -18.07 13.38
CA PHE A 285 -3.33 -17.09 13.82
C PHE A 285 -2.85 -15.65 13.72
N PHE A 286 -1.56 -15.43 13.92
CA PHE A 286 -0.97 -14.10 14.11
C PHE A 286 -0.18 -13.63 12.89
N LEU A 287 0.46 -14.53 12.14
CA LEU A 287 1.28 -14.22 10.98
C LEU A 287 0.57 -13.37 9.92
N PRO A 288 -0.70 -13.62 9.54
CA PRO A 288 -1.40 -12.78 8.58
C PRO A 288 -1.56 -11.33 9.03
N LEU A 289 -1.86 -11.11 10.32
CA LEU A 289 -2.01 -9.76 10.89
C LEU A 289 -0.66 -9.05 11.06
N ARG A 290 0.37 -9.78 11.42
CA ARG A 290 1.75 -9.27 11.47
C ARG A 290 2.20 -8.76 10.10
N LEU A 291 1.97 -9.55 9.04
CA LEU A 291 2.24 -9.14 7.65
C LEU A 291 1.41 -7.92 7.24
N LEU A 292 0.14 -7.86 7.64
CA LEU A 292 -0.70 -6.68 7.42
C LEU A 292 -0.08 -5.43 8.05
N GLY A 293 0.46 -5.53 9.27
CA GLY A 293 1.17 -4.44 9.95
C GLY A 293 2.39 -3.96 9.18
N SER A 294 3.16 -4.88 8.59
CA SER A 294 4.31 -4.53 7.75
C SER A 294 3.90 -3.80 6.46
N PHE A 295 2.80 -4.21 5.85
CA PHE A 295 2.28 -3.54 4.65
C PHE A 295 1.57 -2.21 4.93
N PHE A 296 1.22 -1.93 6.17
CA PHE A 296 0.47 -0.72 6.51
C PHE A 296 1.23 0.56 6.19
N HIS A 297 2.53 0.62 6.48
CA HIS A 297 3.34 1.81 6.19
C HIS A 297 3.40 2.10 4.68
N ILE A 298 3.49 1.04 3.87
CA ILE A 298 3.49 1.16 2.41
C ILE A 298 2.10 1.56 1.91
N ALA A 299 1.05 1.04 2.51
CA ALA A 299 -0.33 1.41 2.17
C ALA A 299 -0.64 2.88 2.49
N MET A 300 -0.02 3.46 3.52
CA MET A 300 -0.15 4.89 3.83
C MET A 300 0.36 5.77 2.70
N ASN A 301 1.50 5.41 2.08
CA ASN A 301 2.02 6.12 0.91
C ASN A 301 1.04 6.03 -0.27
N GLY A 302 0.49 4.84 -0.53
CA GLY A 302 -0.55 4.64 -1.55
C GLY A 302 -1.82 5.47 -1.28
N MET A 303 -2.24 5.59 -0.02
CA MET A 303 -3.39 6.43 0.34
C MET A 303 -3.11 7.92 0.11
N ALA A 304 -1.91 8.40 0.44
CA ALA A 304 -1.49 9.78 0.17
C ALA A 304 -1.41 10.07 -1.34
N ALA A 305 -0.84 9.14 -2.12
CA ALA A 305 -0.82 9.22 -3.57
C ALA A 305 -2.24 9.24 -4.16
N SER A 306 -3.15 8.42 -3.62
CA SER A 306 -4.57 8.42 -3.99
C SER A 306 -5.21 9.79 -3.83
N ASP A 307 -4.92 10.54 -2.75
CA ASP A 307 -5.48 11.87 -2.53
C ASP A 307 -5.00 12.86 -3.60
N LYS A 308 -3.74 12.80 -3.98
CA LYS A 308 -3.20 13.61 -5.08
C LYS A 308 -3.84 13.26 -6.42
N ILE A 309 -3.99 11.95 -6.72
CA ILE A 309 -4.65 11.49 -7.95
C ILE A 309 -6.10 11.99 -8.01
N PHE A 310 -6.86 11.86 -6.91
CA PHE A 310 -8.25 12.33 -6.91
C PHE A 310 -8.34 13.86 -7.00
N ARG A 311 -7.44 14.60 -6.37
CA ARG A 311 -7.36 16.06 -6.54
C ARG A 311 -7.20 16.42 -8.03
N LEU A 312 -6.32 15.72 -8.75
CA LEU A 312 -6.12 15.92 -10.18
C LEU A 312 -7.38 15.56 -11.01
N LEU A 313 -8.01 14.43 -10.71
CA LEU A 313 -9.20 13.97 -11.41
C LEU A 313 -10.44 14.85 -11.14
N ASP A 314 -10.46 15.55 -10.00
CA ASP A 314 -11.57 16.43 -9.59
C ASP A 314 -11.40 17.89 -10.04
N LEU A 315 -10.31 18.23 -10.73
CA LEU A 315 -10.14 19.57 -11.29
C LEU A 315 -11.33 19.96 -12.16
N PRO A 316 -11.82 21.19 -12.08
CA PRO A 316 -12.93 21.64 -12.92
C PRO A 316 -12.55 21.58 -14.40
N GLU A 317 -13.42 20.99 -15.21
CA GLU A 317 -13.25 20.95 -16.66
C GLU A 317 -13.75 22.26 -17.26
N PRO A 318 -13.05 22.85 -18.26
CA PRO A 318 -13.54 24.03 -18.94
C PRO A 318 -14.89 23.73 -19.59
N ALA A 319 -15.81 24.69 -19.51
CA ALA A 319 -17.10 24.55 -20.15
C ALA A 319 -16.88 24.51 -21.66
N HIS A 320 -17.17 23.38 -22.28
CA HIS A 320 -17.22 23.30 -23.73
C HIS A 320 -18.51 23.98 -24.19
N GLY A 321 -18.38 25.06 -24.95
CA GLY A 321 -19.51 25.65 -25.64
C GLY A 321 -20.07 24.63 -26.66
N GLY A 322 -21.24 24.09 -26.37
CA GLY A 322 -21.91 23.08 -27.20
C GLY A 322 -22.56 23.63 -28.47
N VAL A 323 -22.00 24.66 -29.08
CA VAL A 323 -22.53 25.26 -30.33
C VAL A 323 -21.68 24.73 -31.48
N ASP A 324 -22.31 23.99 -32.41
CA ASP A 324 -21.69 23.63 -33.67
C ASP A 324 -21.36 24.92 -34.43
N CYS A 325 -20.07 25.15 -34.68
CA CYS A 325 -19.62 26.24 -35.54
C CYS A 325 -19.98 25.92 -37.00
N PRO A 326 -20.92 26.66 -37.65
CA PRO A 326 -21.11 26.50 -39.06
C PRO A 326 -19.85 26.90 -39.82
N ALA A 327 -19.62 26.26 -40.98
CA ALA A 327 -18.51 26.64 -41.85
C ALA A 327 -18.65 28.10 -42.28
N GLY A 328 -17.65 28.93 -42.02
CA GLY A 328 -17.70 30.38 -42.33
C GLY A 328 -16.42 31.06 -41.82
N ASP A 329 -16.40 32.38 -41.95
CA ASP A 329 -15.32 33.21 -41.44
C ASP A 329 -15.33 33.25 -39.89
N ILE A 330 -14.16 33.28 -39.29
CA ILE A 330 -14.02 33.51 -37.84
C ILE A 330 -13.90 35.02 -37.63
N VAL A 331 -14.92 35.63 -37.00
CA VAL A 331 -14.97 37.06 -36.75
C VAL A 331 -14.94 37.30 -35.25
N CYS A 332 -13.89 37.94 -34.76
CA CYS A 332 -13.79 38.45 -33.39
C CYS A 332 -14.09 39.95 -33.45
N ARG A 333 -14.95 40.43 -32.58
CA ARG A 333 -15.25 41.87 -32.42
C ARG A 333 -15.14 42.23 -30.96
N ASP A 334 -14.32 43.24 -30.66
CA ASP A 334 -14.12 43.76 -29.32
C ASP A 334 -13.80 42.61 -28.32
N LEU A 335 -12.87 41.72 -28.73
CA LEU A 335 -12.53 40.55 -27.96
C LEU A 335 -11.67 40.96 -26.77
N HIS A 336 -12.21 40.75 -25.58
CA HIS A 336 -11.51 40.89 -24.31
C HIS A 336 -11.24 39.52 -23.72
N PHE A 337 -10.03 39.30 -23.18
CA PHE A 337 -9.67 38.05 -22.55
C PHE A 337 -8.67 38.24 -21.39
N SER A 338 -8.91 37.53 -20.30
CA SER A 338 -8.06 37.48 -19.11
C SER A 338 -7.93 36.03 -18.64
N TYR A 339 -6.73 35.60 -18.26
CA TYR A 339 -6.53 34.37 -17.50
C TYR A 339 -6.87 34.56 -16.02
N GLU A 340 -6.54 35.73 -15.48
CA GLU A 340 -6.86 36.14 -14.12
C GLU A 340 -7.74 37.42 -14.15
N PRO A 341 -8.70 37.56 -13.20
CA PRO A 341 -9.61 38.71 -13.20
C PRO A 341 -8.88 40.06 -13.13
N GLU A 342 -7.66 40.09 -12.60
CA GLU A 342 -6.92 41.34 -12.35
C GLU A 342 -5.98 41.73 -13.53
N ARG A 343 -5.77 40.79 -14.49
CA ARG A 343 -4.85 41.05 -15.62
C ARG A 343 -5.51 40.71 -16.94
N GLU A 344 -6.02 41.74 -17.62
CA GLU A 344 -6.51 41.60 -18.97
C GLU A 344 -5.36 41.47 -19.97
N ILE A 345 -5.47 40.53 -20.92
CA ILE A 345 -4.42 40.21 -21.90
C ILE A 345 -4.83 40.68 -23.29
N LEU A 346 -6.12 40.50 -23.65
CA LEU A 346 -6.67 41.03 -24.90
C LEU A 346 -7.63 42.19 -24.58
N HIS A 347 -7.36 43.32 -25.17
CA HIS A 347 -8.03 44.59 -24.90
C HIS A 347 -8.78 45.05 -26.17
N GLY A 348 -9.97 44.52 -26.43
CA GLY A 348 -10.80 44.97 -27.58
C GLY A 348 -10.18 44.61 -28.94
N VAL A 349 -9.87 43.32 -29.17
CA VAL A 349 -9.24 42.87 -30.43
C VAL A 349 -10.30 42.60 -31.49
N ASP A 350 -10.20 43.29 -32.64
CA ASP A 350 -10.99 43.04 -33.84
C ASP A 350 -10.16 42.23 -34.85
N LEU A 351 -10.68 41.03 -35.23
CA LEU A 351 -9.98 40.14 -36.15
C LEU A 351 -10.98 39.36 -37.00
N THR A 352 -10.71 39.27 -38.31
CA THR A 352 -11.47 38.44 -39.23
C THR A 352 -10.52 37.46 -39.93
N ILE A 353 -10.81 36.16 -39.80
CA ILE A 353 -10.09 35.08 -40.50
C ILE A 353 -11.06 34.48 -41.51
N PRO A 354 -10.86 34.74 -42.83
CA PRO A 354 -11.72 34.20 -43.87
C PRO A 354 -11.62 32.66 -43.94
N GLN A 355 -12.75 32.02 -44.25
CA GLN A 355 -12.82 30.58 -44.43
C GLN A 355 -11.81 30.08 -45.47
N GLY A 356 -11.08 29.00 -45.16
CA GLY A 356 -10.12 28.38 -46.08
C GLY A 356 -8.82 29.18 -46.26
N LYS A 357 -8.60 30.23 -45.49
CA LYS A 357 -7.33 30.98 -45.46
C LYS A 357 -6.48 30.58 -44.27
N PHE A 358 -5.18 30.60 -44.48
CA PHE A 358 -4.19 30.46 -43.42
C PHE A 358 -3.89 31.85 -42.86
N ALA A 359 -4.07 31.99 -41.55
CA ALA A 359 -3.74 33.23 -40.84
C ALA A 359 -2.66 32.93 -39.78
N SER A 360 -1.64 33.76 -39.67
CA SER A 360 -0.61 33.69 -38.65
C SER A 360 -0.77 34.90 -37.72
N LEU A 361 -0.91 34.62 -36.42
CA LEU A 361 -0.86 35.65 -35.36
C LEU A 361 0.58 35.78 -34.88
N VAL A 362 1.11 36.99 -34.96
CA VAL A 362 2.52 37.30 -34.62
C VAL A 362 2.51 38.43 -33.61
N GLY A 363 3.31 38.31 -32.57
CA GLY A 363 3.43 39.34 -31.53
C GLY A 363 4.54 39.01 -30.57
N GLU A 364 4.76 39.86 -29.59
CA GLU A 364 5.68 39.57 -28.48
C GLU A 364 5.13 38.42 -27.64
N SER A 365 5.97 37.43 -27.32
CA SER A 365 5.60 36.38 -26.37
C SER A 365 5.67 36.96 -24.96
N GLY A 366 4.55 37.03 -24.30
CA GLY A 366 4.42 37.54 -22.94
C GLY A 366 5.00 36.62 -21.87
#